data_28295def6e607f725015a36e59ac6f30
#
_entry.id   28295def6e607f725015a36e59ac6f30
#
_cell.length_a   1.000
_cell.length_b   1.000
_cell.length_c   1.000
_cell.angle_alpha   90.00
_cell.angle_beta   90.00
_cell.angle_gamma   90.00
#
_symmetry.space_group_name_H-M   'P 1'
#
loop_
_entity.id
_entity.type
_entity.pdbx_description
1 polymer ?
#
loop_
_entity_poly.entity_id
_entity_poly.type
_entity_poly.pdbx_seq_one_letter_code
_entity_poly.pdbx_strand_id
1 'polypeptide(L)'
;MNILILGSGGREYSIGLALKNEKSHNLYFMPGNGATSDLGKNINITDYEKLAIFAKENSIDLTIVGPEGPLVDGVVDIFKKCELTIFGPSRQAAQLEGSKAYMKNILKKYNIPTAAFIETSNKQDAYDFIDGMKNLPIVVKADGLCGGKGVIIAQSKEEAKKTVDDMLNGEAFGEAGEKVIVEEFLDGYELSVFAICDGENYKILPAAQDHKRVGDGDTGPNTGGMGAYAPTPLVNDEIYKKLEDRVIKPTLKGMQEENAPFEGVLFVGVMVVNGEPIVLEYNVRFGDPECEILMPLIESKVSDLFYYGATKQLDKLDIKIKNKFAVVKYYMYLCT
;
A
#
# COMPACT_ATOMS: atom_id res chain seq x y z
N MET A 1 -20.79 -7.51 15.17
CA MET A 1 -20.46 -8.16 13.89
C MET A 1 -19.44 -9.27 14.11
N ASN A 2 -19.50 -10.31 13.29
CA ASN A 2 -18.41 -11.27 13.13
C ASN A 2 -17.49 -10.75 12.03
N ILE A 3 -16.23 -10.47 12.34
CA ILE A 3 -15.29 -9.84 11.40
C ILE A 3 -14.10 -10.78 11.20
N LEU A 4 -13.79 -11.05 9.93
CA LEU A 4 -12.61 -11.83 9.53
C LEU A 4 -11.53 -10.86 9.01
N ILE A 5 -10.31 -10.98 9.55
CA ILE A 5 -9.15 -10.18 9.14
C ILE A 5 -8.12 -11.14 8.53
N LEU A 6 -7.76 -10.89 7.27
CA LEU A 6 -6.71 -11.65 6.59
C LEU A 6 -5.35 -11.00 6.88
N GLY A 7 -4.39 -11.84 7.27
CA GLY A 7 -3.01 -11.45 7.53
C GLY A 7 -2.54 -11.80 8.95
N SER A 8 -1.28 -11.48 9.26
CA SER A 8 -0.60 -11.89 10.50
C SER A 8 0.44 -10.87 11.00
N GLY A 9 0.48 -9.66 10.43
CA GLY A 9 1.43 -8.60 10.79
C GLY A 9 0.94 -7.67 11.89
N GLY A 10 1.73 -6.64 12.17
CA GLY A 10 1.39 -5.54 13.08
C GLY A 10 0.17 -4.77 12.61
N ARG A 11 0.05 -4.57 11.30
CA ARG A 11 -1.13 -3.95 10.66
C ARG A 11 -2.43 -4.67 11.03
N GLU A 12 -2.51 -6.00 10.87
CA GLU A 12 -3.71 -6.78 11.17
C GLU A 12 -4.00 -6.81 12.67
N TYR A 13 -2.96 -6.85 13.49
CA TYR A 13 -3.11 -6.71 14.94
C TYR A 13 -3.70 -5.34 15.32
N SER A 14 -3.19 -4.26 14.72
CA SER A 14 -3.67 -2.90 15.00
C SER A 14 -5.13 -2.69 14.59
N ILE A 15 -5.53 -3.19 13.42
CA ILE A 15 -6.93 -3.21 12.98
C ILE A 15 -7.79 -3.99 13.99
N GLY A 16 -7.34 -5.21 14.35
CA GLY A 16 -8.04 -6.04 15.31
C GLY A 16 -8.20 -5.41 16.69
N LEU A 17 -7.15 -4.74 17.18
CA LEU A 17 -7.17 -4.02 18.46
C LEU A 17 -8.16 -2.85 18.43
N ALA A 18 -8.19 -2.07 17.34
CA ALA A 18 -9.14 -0.98 17.17
C ALA A 18 -10.59 -1.50 17.19
N LEU A 19 -10.88 -2.55 16.44
CA LEU A 19 -12.20 -3.20 16.42
C LEU A 19 -12.57 -3.83 17.79
N LYS A 20 -11.62 -4.44 18.49
CA LYS A 20 -11.84 -5.02 19.82
C LYS A 20 -12.24 -3.96 20.85
N ASN A 21 -11.68 -2.76 20.74
CA ASN A 21 -11.99 -1.63 21.63
C ASN A 21 -13.44 -1.14 21.48
N GLU A 22 -14.11 -1.44 20.35
CA GLU A 22 -15.55 -1.15 20.16
C GLU A 22 -16.47 -2.10 20.94
N LYS A 23 -15.93 -3.20 21.51
CA LYS A 23 -16.59 -4.16 22.42
C LYS A 23 -17.83 -4.86 21.85
N SER A 24 -18.06 -4.83 20.54
CA SER A 24 -19.27 -5.34 19.89
C SER A 24 -18.98 -6.36 18.79
N HIS A 25 -17.71 -6.81 18.65
CA HIS A 25 -17.32 -7.67 17.55
C HIS A 25 -16.69 -8.99 18.01
N ASN A 26 -16.97 -10.06 17.27
CA ASN A 26 -16.23 -11.31 17.32
C ASN A 26 -15.20 -11.29 16.19
N LEU A 27 -13.92 -11.46 16.52
CA LEU A 27 -12.84 -11.35 15.57
C LEU A 27 -12.27 -12.72 15.22
N TYR A 28 -12.00 -12.91 13.94
CA TYR A 28 -11.30 -14.05 13.36
C TYR A 28 -10.09 -13.54 12.58
N PHE A 29 -8.96 -14.24 12.62
CA PHE A 29 -7.76 -13.87 11.90
C PHE A 29 -7.26 -15.05 11.05
N MET A 30 -6.83 -14.79 9.81
CA MET A 30 -6.32 -15.82 8.92
C MET A 30 -4.99 -15.37 8.27
N PRO A 31 -3.87 -15.98 8.63
CA PRO A 31 -3.71 -17.01 9.65
C PRO A 31 -3.67 -16.46 11.09
N GLY A 32 -3.46 -15.13 11.26
CA GLY A 32 -3.18 -14.50 12.53
C GLY A 32 -1.78 -14.83 13.08
N ASN A 33 -1.53 -14.46 14.32
CA ASN A 33 -0.28 -14.70 15.04
C ASN A 33 -0.53 -14.90 16.54
N GLY A 34 0.53 -15.01 17.35
CA GLY A 34 0.40 -15.17 18.79
C GLY A 34 -0.36 -14.03 19.49
N ALA A 35 -0.14 -12.77 19.05
CA ALA A 35 -0.82 -11.61 19.64
C ALA A 35 -2.29 -11.51 19.22
N THR A 36 -2.62 -11.86 17.98
CA THR A 36 -4.02 -11.83 17.51
C THR A 36 -4.90 -12.85 18.23
N SER A 37 -4.33 -13.92 18.79
CA SER A 37 -5.08 -14.89 19.61
C SER A 37 -5.67 -14.29 20.89
N ASP A 38 -5.12 -13.17 21.39
CA ASP A 38 -5.65 -12.44 22.54
C ASP A 38 -6.87 -11.56 22.15
N LEU A 39 -7.00 -11.23 20.88
CA LEU A 39 -8.08 -10.39 20.35
C LEU A 39 -9.26 -11.22 19.84
N GLY A 40 -8.99 -12.39 19.24
CA GLY A 40 -9.98 -13.21 18.58
C GLY A 40 -9.50 -14.61 18.30
N LYS A 41 -10.13 -15.29 17.34
CA LYS A 41 -9.82 -16.66 16.97
C LYS A 41 -8.94 -16.70 15.72
N ASN A 42 -7.76 -17.26 15.82
CA ASN A 42 -6.93 -17.57 14.65
C ASN A 42 -7.46 -18.82 13.94
N ILE A 43 -7.49 -18.78 12.60
CA ILE A 43 -7.89 -19.90 11.74
C ILE A 43 -6.80 -20.16 10.71
N ASN A 44 -6.66 -21.40 10.27
CA ASN A 44 -5.64 -21.78 9.28
C ASN A 44 -6.33 -22.37 8.03
N ILE A 45 -6.80 -21.50 7.14
CA ILE A 45 -7.42 -21.87 5.88
C ILE A 45 -6.77 -21.05 4.78
N THR A 46 -5.85 -21.64 4.02
CA THR A 46 -5.07 -20.94 2.97
C THR A 46 -5.79 -20.88 1.62
N ASP A 47 -6.77 -21.74 1.39
CA ASP A 47 -7.57 -21.78 0.18
C ASP A 47 -8.73 -20.77 0.31
N TYR A 48 -8.80 -19.80 -0.61
CA TYR A 48 -9.78 -18.71 -0.52
C TYR A 48 -11.22 -19.15 -0.78
N GLU A 49 -11.46 -20.21 -1.55
CA GLU A 49 -12.80 -20.74 -1.74
C GLU A 49 -13.31 -21.42 -0.46
N LYS A 50 -12.44 -22.21 0.20
CA LYS A 50 -12.75 -22.79 1.51
C LYS A 50 -12.90 -21.71 2.58
N LEU A 51 -12.14 -20.63 2.49
CA LEU A 51 -12.28 -19.50 3.40
C LEU A 51 -13.64 -18.78 3.21
N ALA A 52 -14.11 -18.65 1.98
CA ALA A 52 -15.44 -18.13 1.70
C ALA A 52 -16.56 -19.03 2.25
N ILE A 53 -16.40 -20.37 2.16
CA ILE A 53 -17.32 -21.33 2.80
C ILE A 53 -17.32 -21.14 4.32
N PHE A 54 -16.12 -21.09 4.93
CA PHE A 54 -15.99 -20.82 6.37
C PHE A 54 -16.69 -19.50 6.77
N ALA A 55 -16.52 -18.44 5.98
CA ALA A 55 -17.15 -17.15 6.24
C ALA A 55 -18.69 -17.24 6.24
N LYS A 56 -19.28 -17.99 5.33
CA LYS A 56 -20.73 -18.26 5.31
C LYS A 56 -21.18 -19.06 6.53
N GLU A 57 -20.51 -20.16 6.84
CA GLU A 57 -20.88 -21.06 7.93
C GLU A 57 -20.76 -20.39 9.32
N ASN A 58 -19.84 -19.42 9.46
CA ASN A 58 -19.64 -18.66 10.70
C ASN A 58 -20.33 -17.31 10.71
N SER A 59 -21.20 -17.02 9.73
CA SER A 59 -21.95 -15.76 9.60
C SER A 59 -21.02 -14.54 9.73
N ILE A 60 -19.93 -14.54 8.95
CA ILE A 60 -19.01 -13.38 8.89
C ILE A 60 -19.72 -12.22 8.19
N ASP A 61 -19.88 -11.12 8.92
CA ASP A 61 -20.54 -9.91 8.43
C ASP A 61 -19.63 -9.05 7.55
N LEU A 62 -18.32 -9.11 7.81
CA LEU A 62 -17.31 -8.30 7.10
C LEU A 62 -15.98 -9.03 7.08
N THR A 63 -15.34 -9.05 5.91
CA THR A 63 -13.95 -9.49 5.77
C THR A 63 -13.06 -8.30 5.42
N ILE A 64 -11.91 -8.16 6.08
CA ILE A 64 -10.92 -7.11 5.87
C ILE A 64 -9.63 -7.77 5.40
N VAL A 65 -9.09 -7.33 4.26
CA VAL A 65 -7.84 -7.87 3.73
C VAL A 65 -6.69 -6.95 4.13
N GLY A 66 -5.74 -7.48 4.90
CA GLY A 66 -4.57 -6.73 5.35
C GLY A 66 -3.44 -6.70 4.32
N PRO A 67 -2.87 -7.85 3.89
CA PRO A 67 -1.72 -7.89 3.00
C PRO A 67 -2.10 -7.84 1.51
N GLU A 68 -1.14 -7.44 0.67
CA GLU A 68 -1.29 -7.31 -0.77
C GLU A 68 -1.45 -8.64 -1.51
N GLY A 69 -0.77 -9.71 -1.06
CA GLY A 69 -0.79 -11.01 -1.73
C GLY A 69 -2.20 -11.51 -2.03
N PRO A 70 -3.06 -11.71 -1.01
CA PRO A 70 -4.45 -12.13 -1.23
C PRO A 70 -5.25 -11.22 -2.15
N LEU A 71 -4.98 -9.91 -2.16
CA LEU A 71 -5.65 -8.95 -3.04
C LEU A 71 -5.27 -9.18 -4.51
N VAL A 72 -3.97 -9.32 -4.78
CA VAL A 72 -3.44 -9.61 -6.13
C VAL A 72 -3.89 -11.00 -6.60
N ASP A 73 -4.00 -11.96 -5.68
CA ASP A 73 -4.52 -13.31 -5.97
C ASP A 73 -6.04 -13.32 -6.26
N GLY A 74 -6.76 -12.26 -5.88
CA GLY A 74 -8.17 -12.09 -6.21
C GLY A 74 -9.16 -12.63 -5.16
N VAL A 75 -8.79 -12.68 -3.88
CA VAL A 75 -9.67 -13.09 -2.79
C VAL A 75 -10.98 -12.27 -2.76
N VAL A 76 -10.90 -10.97 -3.10
CA VAL A 76 -12.08 -10.09 -3.13
C VAL A 76 -13.09 -10.54 -4.17
N ASP A 77 -12.63 -10.93 -5.36
CA ASP A 77 -13.50 -11.41 -6.44
C ASP A 77 -14.18 -12.73 -6.08
N ILE A 78 -13.46 -13.62 -5.37
CA ILE A 78 -14.00 -14.90 -4.87
C ILE A 78 -15.12 -14.63 -3.85
N PHE A 79 -14.86 -13.76 -2.86
CA PHE A 79 -15.86 -13.43 -1.82
C PHE A 79 -17.09 -12.74 -2.40
N LYS A 80 -16.91 -11.78 -3.32
CA LYS A 80 -18.01 -11.10 -4.00
C LYS A 80 -18.89 -12.07 -4.82
N LYS A 81 -18.28 -13.04 -5.52
CA LYS A 81 -19.04 -14.12 -6.19
C LYS A 81 -19.86 -14.97 -5.23
N CYS A 82 -19.43 -15.07 -3.99
CA CYS A 82 -20.13 -15.76 -2.92
C CYS A 82 -21.13 -14.86 -2.17
N GLU A 83 -21.34 -13.61 -2.60
CA GLU A 83 -22.22 -12.61 -1.96
C GLU A 83 -21.77 -12.29 -0.51
N LEU A 84 -20.47 -12.33 -0.25
CA LEU A 84 -19.86 -11.99 1.05
C LEU A 84 -19.32 -10.56 1.03
N THR A 85 -19.55 -9.82 2.12
CA THR A 85 -19.02 -8.48 2.29
C THR A 85 -17.53 -8.54 2.57
N ILE A 86 -16.73 -7.90 1.72
CA ILE A 86 -15.27 -7.86 1.84
C ILE A 86 -14.75 -6.47 1.48
N PHE A 87 -13.80 -5.97 2.27
CA PHE A 87 -13.12 -4.70 2.05
C PHE A 87 -11.74 -4.91 1.46
N GLY A 88 -11.54 -4.42 0.27
CA GLY A 88 -10.31 -4.47 -0.51
C GLY A 88 -10.59 -4.32 -2.00
N PRO A 89 -9.58 -4.00 -2.83
CA PRO A 89 -9.73 -3.88 -4.27
C PRO A 89 -9.90 -5.25 -4.94
N SER A 90 -10.56 -5.25 -6.10
CA SER A 90 -10.61 -6.41 -7.00
C SER A 90 -9.19 -6.79 -7.46
N ARG A 91 -9.03 -8.02 -7.96
CA ARG A 91 -7.75 -8.49 -8.54
C ARG A 91 -7.19 -7.52 -9.58
N GLN A 92 -8.04 -6.96 -10.42
CA GLN A 92 -7.63 -6.01 -11.45
C GLN A 92 -7.18 -4.68 -10.84
N ALA A 93 -7.92 -4.12 -9.87
CA ALA A 93 -7.54 -2.89 -9.20
C ALA A 93 -6.28 -3.06 -8.33
N ALA A 94 -6.07 -4.25 -7.75
CA ALA A 94 -4.88 -4.58 -6.99
C ALA A 94 -3.58 -4.57 -7.82
N GLN A 95 -3.68 -4.56 -9.16
CA GLN A 95 -2.51 -4.42 -10.04
C GLN A 95 -1.82 -3.06 -9.89
N LEU A 96 -2.45 -2.04 -9.28
CA LEU A 96 -1.75 -0.80 -8.93
C LEU A 96 -0.53 -1.03 -8.00
N GLU A 97 -0.56 -2.07 -7.15
CA GLU A 97 0.59 -2.51 -6.35
C GLU A 97 1.26 -3.75 -6.98
N GLY A 98 0.47 -4.66 -7.56
CA GLY A 98 0.93 -5.93 -8.10
C GLY A 98 1.87 -5.79 -9.29
N SER A 99 1.75 -4.72 -10.08
CA SER A 99 2.62 -4.43 -11.23
C SER A 99 2.98 -2.94 -11.27
N LYS A 100 4.26 -2.65 -11.10
CA LYS A 100 4.79 -1.27 -11.22
C LYS A 100 4.63 -0.74 -12.65
N ALA A 101 4.73 -1.63 -13.62
CA ALA A 101 4.49 -1.31 -15.03
C ALA A 101 3.03 -0.87 -15.25
N TYR A 102 2.06 -1.63 -14.73
CA TYR A 102 0.65 -1.24 -14.78
C TYR A 102 0.42 0.12 -14.11
N MET A 103 0.96 0.30 -12.91
CA MET A 103 0.90 1.56 -12.16
C MET A 103 1.44 2.73 -13.00
N LYS A 104 2.65 2.61 -13.56
CA LYS A 104 3.29 3.66 -14.37
C LYS A 104 2.47 4.00 -15.62
N ASN A 105 1.85 3.01 -16.24
CA ASN A 105 0.96 3.22 -17.39
C ASN A 105 -0.29 3.99 -17.00
N ILE A 106 -0.90 3.71 -15.85
CA ILE A 106 -2.02 4.49 -15.28
C ILE A 106 -1.57 5.94 -15.01
N LEU A 107 -0.45 6.13 -14.31
CA LEU A 107 0.08 7.47 -14.02
C LEU A 107 0.27 8.30 -15.28
N LYS A 108 0.87 7.72 -16.32
CA LYS A 108 1.12 8.37 -17.61
C LYS A 108 -0.19 8.67 -18.35
N LYS A 109 -1.10 7.69 -18.45
CA LYS A 109 -2.36 7.81 -19.21
C LYS A 109 -3.27 8.89 -18.64
N TYR A 110 -3.30 9.04 -17.32
CA TYR A 110 -4.17 9.99 -16.62
C TYR A 110 -3.45 11.27 -16.17
N ASN A 111 -2.22 11.50 -16.66
CA ASN A 111 -1.41 12.68 -16.37
C ASN A 111 -1.19 12.91 -14.87
N ILE A 112 -1.01 11.82 -14.11
CA ILE A 112 -0.70 11.88 -12.68
C ILE A 112 0.82 12.10 -12.54
N PRO A 113 1.26 13.06 -11.71
CA PRO A 113 2.68 13.37 -11.57
C PRO A 113 3.50 12.16 -11.09
N THR A 114 4.50 11.78 -11.85
CA THR A 114 5.48 10.74 -11.48
C THR A 114 6.85 11.08 -12.09
N ALA A 115 7.92 10.47 -11.59
CA ALA A 115 9.27 10.61 -12.13
C ALA A 115 9.32 10.24 -13.62
N ALA A 116 10.20 10.87 -14.39
CA ALA A 116 10.47 10.43 -15.75
C ALA A 116 11.02 8.99 -15.73
N PHE A 117 10.47 8.13 -16.57
CA PHE A 117 10.77 6.69 -16.53
C PHE A 117 10.72 6.02 -17.91
N ILE A 118 11.36 4.87 -17.98
CA ILE A 118 11.13 3.85 -19.01
C ILE A 118 10.75 2.53 -18.35
N GLU A 119 9.80 1.83 -18.95
CA GLU A 119 9.49 0.42 -18.67
C GLU A 119 9.97 -0.41 -19.86
N THR A 120 10.78 -1.44 -19.60
CA THR A 120 11.29 -2.27 -20.68
C THR A 120 11.72 -3.65 -20.19
N SER A 121 11.68 -4.65 -21.08
CA SER A 121 12.35 -5.94 -20.96
C SER A 121 13.63 -6.01 -21.81
N ASN A 122 13.95 -4.94 -22.55
CA ASN A 122 15.11 -4.86 -23.44
C ASN A 122 16.24 -4.09 -22.74
N LYS A 123 17.40 -4.73 -22.56
CA LYS A 123 18.56 -4.12 -21.92
C LYS A 123 19.06 -2.87 -22.65
N GLN A 124 19.05 -2.88 -24.00
CA GLN A 124 19.57 -1.74 -24.77
C GLN A 124 18.70 -0.49 -24.57
N ASP A 125 17.35 -0.65 -24.58
CA ASP A 125 16.45 0.47 -24.33
C ASP A 125 16.66 1.07 -22.94
N ALA A 126 16.88 0.22 -21.91
CA ALA A 126 17.22 0.67 -20.57
C ALA A 126 18.56 1.41 -20.53
N TYR A 127 19.57 0.92 -21.25
CA TYR A 127 20.89 1.55 -21.31
C TYR A 127 20.84 2.91 -22.00
N ASP A 128 20.13 3.01 -23.12
CA ASP A 128 19.96 4.25 -23.87
C ASP A 128 19.27 5.32 -23.00
N PHE A 129 18.27 4.92 -22.21
CA PHE A 129 17.60 5.78 -21.27
C PHE A 129 18.55 6.23 -20.13
N ILE A 130 19.32 5.30 -19.54
CA ILE A 130 20.33 5.60 -18.50
C ILE A 130 21.39 6.56 -19.04
N ASP A 131 21.87 6.34 -20.28
CA ASP A 131 22.89 7.21 -20.90
C ASP A 131 22.35 8.61 -21.18
N GLY A 132 21.05 8.73 -21.48
CA GLY A 132 20.37 10.02 -21.65
C GLY A 132 20.16 10.80 -20.36
N MET A 133 20.23 10.16 -19.19
CA MET A 133 20.03 10.83 -17.90
C MET A 133 21.20 11.76 -17.58
N LYS A 134 20.87 12.97 -17.10
CA LYS A 134 21.84 14.00 -16.72
C LYS A 134 22.24 13.96 -15.25
N ASN A 135 21.32 13.51 -14.40
CA ASN A 135 21.46 13.55 -12.95
C ASN A 135 21.67 12.14 -12.37
N LEU A 136 22.36 12.08 -11.27
CA LEU A 136 22.53 10.92 -10.41
C LEU A 136 21.95 11.24 -9.02
N PRO A 137 21.54 10.24 -8.26
CA PRO A 137 21.51 8.80 -8.59
C PRO A 137 20.39 8.43 -9.57
N ILE A 138 20.33 7.18 -10.01
CA ILE A 138 19.30 6.60 -10.90
C ILE A 138 18.56 5.51 -10.12
N VAL A 139 17.23 5.44 -10.26
CA VAL A 139 16.43 4.41 -9.60
C VAL A 139 16.09 3.30 -10.60
N VAL A 140 16.41 2.05 -10.23
CA VAL A 140 16.07 0.86 -11.01
C VAL A 140 15.16 -0.03 -10.16
N LYS A 141 14.00 -0.39 -10.70
CA LYS A 141 12.97 -1.20 -9.98
C LYS A 141 12.64 -2.45 -10.80
N ALA A 142 12.55 -3.60 -10.15
CA ALA A 142 11.94 -4.79 -10.74
C ALA A 142 10.41 -4.61 -10.73
N ASP A 143 9.71 -5.12 -11.76
CA ASP A 143 8.24 -5.18 -11.76
C ASP A 143 7.74 -6.23 -10.77
N GLY A 144 6.47 -6.13 -10.32
CA GLY A 144 5.88 -7.09 -9.40
C GLY A 144 6.24 -6.89 -7.91
N LEU A 145 5.74 -7.81 -7.09
CA LEU A 145 5.89 -7.78 -5.63
C LEU A 145 7.26 -8.34 -5.22
N CYS A 146 8.12 -7.49 -4.67
CA CYS A 146 9.48 -7.86 -4.24
C CYS A 146 9.71 -7.64 -2.73
N GLY A 147 8.68 -7.45 -1.93
CA GLY A 147 8.80 -7.23 -0.48
C GLY A 147 9.72 -6.07 -0.10
N GLY A 148 9.66 -4.95 -0.83
CA GLY A 148 10.49 -3.77 -0.60
C GLY A 148 11.95 -3.87 -1.09
N LYS A 149 12.38 -5.03 -1.61
CA LYS A 149 13.78 -5.27 -2.03
C LYS A 149 14.04 -5.05 -3.53
N GLY A 150 12.99 -4.84 -4.31
CA GLY A 150 13.08 -4.68 -5.77
C GLY A 150 13.42 -3.26 -6.24
N VAL A 151 13.93 -2.38 -5.37
CA VAL A 151 14.28 -0.98 -5.69
C VAL A 151 15.75 -0.74 -5.35
N ILE A 152 16.53 -0.35 -6.35
CA ILE A 152 17.97 -0.03 -6.21
C ILE A 152 18.20 1.41 -6.64
N ILE A 153 18.88 2.18 -5.80
CA ILE A 153 19.28 3.56 -6.06
C ILE A 153 20.76 3.55 -6.45
N ALA A 154 21.01 3.49 -7.75
CA ALA A 154 22.35 3.38 -8.34
C ALA A 154 23.07 4.74 -8.33
N GLN A 155 24.29 4.77 -7.80
CA GLN A 155 25.08 6.00 -7.65
C GLN A 155 25.86 6.34 -8.93
N SER A 156 25.93 5.42 -9.90
CA SER A 156 26.54 5.64 -11.22
C SER A 156 25.72 4.99 -12.32
N LYS A 157 25.97 5.40 -13.58
CA LYS A 157 25.34 4.78 -14.75
C LYS A 157 25.77 3.31 -14.91
N GLU A 158 27.01 3.00 -14.60
CA GLU A 158 27.57 1.65 -14.63
C GLU A 158 26.84 0.74 -13.63
N GLU A 159 26.62 1.23 -12.40
CA GLU A 159 25.85 0.51 -11.39
C GLU A 159 24.40 0.30 -11.84
N ALA A 160 23.74 1.34 -12.40
CA ALA A 160 22.38 1.23 -12.92
C ALA A 160 22.29 0.19 -14.03
N LYS A 161 23.21 0.17 -15.01
CA LYS A 161 23.25 -0.82 -16.08
C LYS A 161 23.47 -2.24 -15.56
N LYS A 162 24.40 -2.40 -14.60
CA LYS A 162 24.60 -3.69 -13.94
C LYS A 162 23.34 -4.15 -13.22
N THR A 163 22.66 -3.25 -12.51
CA THR A 163 21.39 -3.58 -11.82
C THR A 163 20.31 -4.03 -12.82
N VAL A 164 20.19 -3.37 -13.97
CA VAL A 164 19.31 -3.80 -15.06
C VAL A 164 19.66 -5.22 -15.53
N ASP A 165 20.95 -5.53 -15.70
CA ASP A 165 21.39 -6.88 -16.08
C ASP A 165 21.02 -7.91 -15.03
N ASP A 166 21.31 -7.64 -13.77
CA ASP A 166 21.05 -8.55 -12.66
C ASP A 166 19.54 -8.84 -12.52
N MET A 167 18.69 -7.84 -12.74
CA MET A 167 17.24 -7.99 -12.70
C MET A 167 16.70 -8.78 -13.89
N LEU A 168 17.05 -8.38 -15.11
CA LEU A 168 16.54 -9.01 -16.34
C LEU A 168 17.08 -10.42 -16.59
N ASN A 169 18.18 -10.82 -15.96
CA ASN A 169 18.68 -12.19 -16.03
C ASN A 169 17.87 -13.19 -15.18
N GLY A 170 16.91 -12.70 -14.36
CA GLY A 170 16.00 -13.54 -13.58
C GLY A 170 16.61 -14.19 -12.33
N GLU A 171 17.92 -14.06 -12.09
CA GLU A 171 18.61 -14.71 -10.96
C GLU A 171 18.23 -14.12 -9.60
N ALA A 172 17.91 -12.81 -9.56
CA ALA A 172 17.66 -12.11 -8.31
C ALA A 172 16.18 -12.00 -7.93
N PHE A 173 15.26 -11.94 -8.91
CA PHE A 173 13.85 -11.57 -8.67
C PHE A 173 12.83 -12.51 -9.38
N GLY A 174 13.26 -13.60 -10.02
CA GLY A 174 12.36 -14.53 -10.72
C GLY A 174 11.49 -13.81 -11.75
N GLU A 175 10.18 -14.12 -11.79
CA GLU A 175 9.21 -13.52 -12.73
C GLU A 175 9.09 -11.99 -12.55
N ALA A 176 9.33 -11.45 -11.35
CA ALA A 176 9.31 -10.01 -11.12
C ALA A 176 10.46 -9.27 -11.82
N GLY A 177 11.50 -9.98 -12.23
CA GLY A 177 12.65 -9.44 -12.98
C GLY A 177 12.47 -9.46 -14.51
N GLU A 178 11.37 -9.99 -15.07
CA GLU A 178 11.15 -10.01 -16.51
C GLU A 178 11.06 -8.62 -17.15
N LYS A 179 10.70 -7.61 -16.35
CA LYS A 179 10.67 -6.21 -16.74
C LYS A 179 11.34 -5.35 -15.68
N VAL A 180 11.95 -4.27 -16.13
CA VAL A 180 12.52 -3.25 -15.25
C VAL A 180 11.90 -1.89 -15.52
N ILE A 181 11.80 -1.09 -14.48
CA ILE A 181 11.51 0.33 -14.55
C ILE A 181 12.77 1.09 -14.17
N VAL A 182 13.27 1.94 -15.07
CA VAL A 182 14.36 2.87 -14.78
C VAL A 182 13.76 4.27 -14.70
N GLU A 183 14.02 4.97 -13.62
CA GLU A 183 13.45 6.30 -13.38
C GLU A 183 14.44 7.27 -12.76
N GLU A 184 14.19 8.57 -12.92
CA GLU A 184 14.97 9.59 -12.26
C GLU A 184 14.78 9.55 -10.75
N PHE A 185 15.85 9.88 -10.04
CA PHE A 185 15.78 10.08 -8.59
C PHE A 185 15.15 11.44 -8.28
N LEU A 186 14.22 11.43 -7.35
CA LEU A 186 13.55 12.62 -6.88
C LEU A 186 14.16 13.05 -5.54
N ASP A 187 14.63 14.29 -5.46
CA ASP A 187 15.15 14.89 -4.24
C ASP A 187 14.07 15.73 -3.56
N GLY A 188 13.60 15.26 -2.41
CA GLY A 188 12.50 15.86 -1.68
C GLY A 188 12.28 15.16 -0.34
N TYR A 189 11.08 15.29 0.22
CA TYR A 189 10.67 14.52 1.38
C TYR A 189 9.52 13.57 1.05
N GLU A 190 9.61 12.35 1.58
CA GLU A 190 8.64 11.30 1.33
C GLU A 190 7.44 11.44 2.29
N LEU A 191 6.26 11.14 1.77
CA LEU A 191 4.99 11.10 2.50
C LEU A 191 4.23 9.82 2.19
N SER A 192 3.56 9.30 3.20
CA SER A 192 2.56 8.24 3.10
C SER A 192 1.16 8.84 3.19
N VAL A 193 0.40 8.79 2.09
CA VAL A 193 -0.95 9.37 1.98
C VAL A 193 -1.97 8.26 1.79
N PHE A 194 -3.06 8.29 2.55
CA PHE A 194 -4.07 7.23 2.58
C PHE A 194 -5.43 7.77 2.20
N ALA A 195 -6.11 7.10 1.27
CA ALA A 195 -7.50 7.32 0.98
C ALA A 195 -8.28 6.00 1.12
N ILE A 196 -9.38 6.03 1.86
CA ILE A 196 -10.35 4.94 1.90
C ILE A 196 -11.32 5.16 0.76
N CYS A 197 -11.52 4.15 -0.06
CA CYS A 197 -12.29 4.25 -1.30
C CYS A 197 -13.38 3.18 -1.36
N ASP A 198 -14.53 3.51 -1.97
CA ASP A 198 -15.65 2.59 -2.19
C ASP A 198 -15.99 2.38 -3.68
N GLY A 199 -15.10 2.85 -4.57
CA GLY A 199 -15.29 2.81 -6.02
C GLY A 199 -15.88 4.09 -6.59
N GLU A 200 -16.59 4.89 -5.80
CA GLU A 200 -17.21 6.17 -6.20
C GLU A 200 -16.73 7.33 -5.31
N ASN A 201 -16.76 7.09 -4.00
CA ASN A 201 -16.38 8.06 -2.98
C ASN A 201 -15.06 7.71 -2.33
N TYR A 202 -14.44 8.70 -1.66
CA TYR A 202 -13.22 8.47 -0.87
C TYR A 202 -13.20 9.37 0.36
N LYS A 203 -12.41 8.96 1.35
CA LYS A 203 -12.08 9.74 2.55
C LYS A 203 -10.58 9.72 2.75
N ILE A 204 -9.95 10.89 2.82
CA ILE A 204 -8.51 11.01 3.06
C ILE A 204 -8.26 10.95 4.57
N LEU A 205 -7.28 10.13 4.97
CA LEU A 205 -6.81 10.03 6.35
C LEU A 205 -5.61 10.97 6.57
N PRO A 206 -5.19 11.21 7.83
CA PRO A 206 -3.98 11.97 8.10
C PRO A 206 -2.76 11.39 7.38
N ALA A 207 -1.99 12.24 6.73
CA ALA A 207 -0.74 11.82 6.11
C ALA A 207 0.28 11.43 7.18
N ALA A 208 1.03 10.39 6.89
CA ALA A 208 2.09 9.87 7.74
C ALA A 208 3.47 10.07 7.08
N GLN A 209 4.50 9.90 7.89
CA GLN A 209 5.85 9.73 7.40
C GLN A 209 6.45 8.49 8.06
N ASP A 210 6.98 7.58 7.24
CA ASP A 210 7.72 6.42 7.70
C ASP A 210 9.24 6.64 7.55
N HIS A 211 10.00 5.82 8.27
CA HIS A 211 11.46 5.82 8.21
C HIS A 211 11.91 4.42 7.83
N LYS A 212 12.34 4.26 6.58
CA LYS A 212 12.66 2.95 5.98
C LYS A 212 14.10 2.51 6.21
N ARG A 213 15.03 3.45 6.41
CA ARG A 213 16.44 3.11 6.55
C ARG A 213 16.80 2.61 7.95
N VAL A 214 17.65 1.59 8.00
CA VAL A 214 17.99 0.89 9.24
C VAL A 214 18.85 1.71 10.21
N GLY A 215 19.65 2.64 9.69
CA GLY A 215 20.63 3.42 10.47
C GLY A 215 20.14 4.79 10.86
N ASP A 216 20.73 5.33 11.94
CA ASP A 216 20.48 6.69 12.39
C ASP A 216 20.84 7.72 11.30
N GLY A 217 20.10 8.82 11.23
CA GLY A 217 20.31 9.86 10.23
C GLY A 217 19.93 9.45 8.81
N ASP A 218 18.94 8.54 8.66
CA ASP A 218 18.45 8.05 7.38
C ASP A 218 19.55 7.41 6.52
N THR A 219 20.31 6.49 7.11
CA THR A 219 21.47 5.81 6.50
C THR A 219 21.27 4.30 6.42
N GLY A 220 22.07 3.65 5.56
CA GLY A 220 22.03 2.19 5.40
C GLY A 220 20.92 1.69 4.46
N PRO A 221 20.70 0.36 4.40
CA PRO A 221 19.71 -0.25 3.51
C PRO A 221 18.28 0.07 3.95
N ASN A 222 17.36 0.05 2.98
CA ASN A 222 15.94 0.13 3.25
C ASN A 222 15.43 -1.16 3.93
N THR A 223 14.43 -0.98 4.79
CA THR A 223 13.67 -2.04 5.47
C THR A 223 12.19 -1.92 5.11
N GLY A 224 11.32 -2.74 5.70
CA GLY A 224 9.87 -2.59 5.61
C GLY A 224 9.32 -1.39 6.39
N GLY A 225 10.15 -0.74 7.24
CA GLY A 225 9.82 0.41 8.08
C GLY A 225 10.42 0.25 9.46
N MET A 226 11.18 1.24 9.92
CA MET A 226 11.78 1.29 11.26
C MET A 226 10.90 2.05 12.25
N GLY A 227 9.92 2.76 11.74
CA GLY A 227 8.97 3.53 12.52
C GLY A 227 8.26 4.56 11.66
N ALA A 228 7.13 5.05 12.18
CA ALA A 228 6.34 6.05 11.50
C ALA A 228 5.67 7.00 12.50
N TYR A 229 5.24 8.16 12.03
CA TYR A 229 4.43 9.09 12.81
C TYR A 229 3.34 9.74 11.96
N ALA A 230 2.22 10.09 12.61
CA ALA A 230 1.10 10.81 11.99
C ALA A 230 0.37 11.70 13.04
N PRO A 231 -0.29 12.79 12.61
CA PRO A 231 -0.13 13.44 11.31
C PRO A 231 1.28 14.03 11.17
N THR A 232 1.81 14.07 9.93
CA THR A 232 3.09 14.72 9.69
C THR A 232 2.91 16.24 9.54
N PRO A 233 3.76 17.08 10.18
CA PRO A 233 3.69 18.53 10.03
C PRO A 233 4.18 19.03 8.66
N LEU A 234 4.73 18.15 7.82
CA LEU A 234 5.21 18.50 6.50
C LEU A 234 4.10 18.70 5.47
N VAL A 235 2.85 18.34 5.81
CA VAL A 235 1.69 18.47 4.92
C VAL A 235 0.79 19.60 5.42
N ASN A 236 0.68 20.66 4.62
CA ASN A 236 -0.27 21.75 4.80
C ASN A 236 -1.49 21.58 3.88
N ASP A 237 -2.47 22.45 4.01
CA ASP A 237 -3.71 22.42 3.22
C ASP A 237 -3.46 22.54 1.71
N GLU A 238 -2.43 23.27 1.29
CA GLU A 238 -2.05 23.39 -0.12
C GLU A 238 -1.56 22.07 -0.69
N ILE A 239 -0.70 21.36 0.06
CA ILE A 239 -0.20 20.03 -0.33
C ILE A 239 -1.33 19.01 -0.33
N TYR A 240 -2.22 19.01 0.68
CA TYR A 240 -3.41 18.15 0.66
C TYR A 240 -4.29 18.40 -0.56
N LYS A 241 -4.52 19.66 -0.91
CA LYS A 241 -5.30 20.00 -2.09
C LYS A 241 -4.63 19.51 -3.39
N LYS A 242 -3.31 19.68 -3.53
CA LYS A 242 -2.57 19.17 -4.69
C LYS A 242 -2.62 17.63 -4.76
N LEU A 243 -2.46 16.94 -3.63
CA LEU A 243 -2.58 15.48 -3.54
C LEU A 243 -3.97 15.01 -3.98
N GLU A 244 -5.01 15.65 -3.48
CA GLU A 244 -6.37 15.33 -3.85
C GLU A 244 -6.64 15.57 -5.33
N ASP A 245 -6.34 16.78 -5.84
CA ASP A 245 -6.72 17.19 -7.19
C ASP A 245 -5.83 16.58 -8.29
N ARG A 246 -4.54 16.30 -8.00
CA ARG A 246 -3.57 15.87 -9.02
C ARG A 246 -3.19 14.39 -8.90
N VAL A 247 -3.50 13.74 -7.78
CA VAL A 247 -3.14 12.34 -7.54
C VAL A 247 -4.39 11.50 -7.28
N ILE A 248 -5.10 11.72 -6.17
CA ILE A 248 -6.19 10.83 -5.73
C ILE A 248 -7.34 10.83 -6.73
N LYS A 249 -7.92 11.99 -7.03
CA LYS A 249 -9.05 12.09 -7.98
C LYS A 249 -8.74 11.53 -9.37
N PRO A 250 -7.61 11.91 -10.02
CA PRO A 250 -7.26 11.34 -11.32
C PRO A 250 -7.03 9.83 -11.27
N THR A 251 -6.43 9.30 -10.19
CA THR A 251 -6.25 7.85 -10.01
C THR A 251 -7.58 7.13 -9.96
N LEU A 252 -8.49 7.56 -9.08
CA LEU A 252 -9.79 6.92 -8.92
C LEU A 252 -10.63 7.01 -10.20
N LYS A 253 -10.64 8.17 -10.86
CA LYS A 253 -11.27 8.34 -12.17
C LYS A 253 -10.67 7.42 -13.22
N GLY A 254 -9.34 7.36 -13.28
CA GLY A 254 -8.63 6.48 -14.20
C GLY A 254 -9.00 5.02 -13.99
N MET A 255 -9.03 4.56 -12.75
CA MET A 255 -9.41 3.19 -12.43
C MET A 255 -10.87 2.87 -12.79
N GLN A 256 -11.80 3.83 -12.67
CA GLN A 256 -13.16 3.66 -13.16
C GLN A 256 -13.20 3.52 -14.69
N GLU A 257 -12.44 4.36 -15.42
CA GLU A 257 -12.35 4.31 -16.89
C GLU A 257 -11.70 3.02 -17.41
N GLU A 258 -10.81 2.41 -16.62
CA GLU A 258 -10.22 1.08 -16.89
C GLU A 258 -11.16 -0.10 -16.51
N ASN A 259 -12.40 0.17 -16.12
CA ASN A 259 -13.36 -0.82 -15.62
C ASN A 259 -12.87 -1.60 -14.39
N ALA A 260 -12.02 -0.98 -13.59
CA ALA A 260 -11.45 -1.50 -12.36
C ALA A 260 -11.63 -0.49 -11.21
N PRO A 261 -12.89 -0.08 -10.86
CA PRO A 261 -13.12 0.90 -9.80
C PRO A 261 -12.41 0.48 -8.52
N PHE A 262 -11.71 1.43 -7.89
CA PHE A 262 -10.88 1.13 -6.74
C PHE A 262 -11.70 1.16 -5.45
N GLU A 263 -11.85 0.02 -4.81
CA GLU A 263 -12.46 -0.16 -3.49
C GLU A 263 -11.37 -0.61 -2.51
N GLY A 264 -11.31 -0.04 -1.30
CA GLY A 264 -10.28 -0.40 -0.33
C GLY A 264 -9.41 0.78 0.09
N VAL A 265 -8.19 0.48 0.52
CA VAL A 265 -7.21 1.48 0.93
C VAL A 265 -6.28 1.80 -0.24
N LEU A 266 -6.32 3.01 -0.73
CA LEU A 266 -5.32 3.55 -1.65
C LEU A 266 -4.24 4.25 -0.81
N PHE A 267 -3.11 3.58 -0.64
CA PHE A 267 -1.91 4.16 -0.05
C PHE A 267 -1.00 4.66 -1.16
N VAL A 268 -0.71 5.94 -1.16
CA VAL A 268 0.15 6.60 -2.13
C VAL A 268 1.46 6.99 -1.45
N GLY A 269 2.56 6.41 -1.87
CA GLY A 269 3.90 6.88 -1.57
C GLY A 269 4.23 8.07 -2.48
N VAL A 270 4.54 9.22 -1.88
CA VAL A 270 4.72 10.49 -2.60
C VAL A 270 6.03 11.13 -2.21
N MET A 271 6.81 11.58 -3.20
CA MET A 271 7.90 12.53 -2.99
C MET A 271 7.38 13.96 -3.22
N VAL A 272 7.57 14.84 -2.25
CA VAL A 272 7.27 16.27 -2.43
C VAL A 272 8.54 17.00 -2.82
N VAL A 273 8.57 17.47 -4.06
CA VAL A 273 9.71 18.20 -4.63
C VAL A 273 9.28 19.63 -4.92
N ASN A 274 9.89 20.62 -4.28
CA ASN A 274 9.55 22.04 -4.41
C ASN A 274 8.05 22.32 -4.19
N GLY A 275 7.40 21.63 -3.25
CA GLY A 275 5.98 21.77 -2.95
C GLY A 275 5.03 21.09 -3.94
N GLU A 276 5.56 20.25 -4.85
CA GLU A 276 4.78 19.47 -5.82
C GLU A 276 4.81 17.98 -5.47
N PRO A 277 3.65 17.33 -5.25
CA PRO A 277 3.58 15.90 -4.98
C PRO A 277 3.80 15.09 -6.25
N ILE A 278 4.73 14.15 -6.21
CA ILE A 278 5.11 13.26 -7.30
C ILE A 278 4.98 11.81 -6.81
N VAL A 279 4.19 11.00 -7.47
CA VAL A 279 3.92 9.62 -7.06
C VAL A 279 5.15 8.75 -7.26
N LEU A 280 5.57 8.07 -6.20
CA LEU A 280 6.61 7.06 -6.18
C LEU A 280 6.05 5.66 -6.44
N GLU A 281 4.97 5.33 -5.72
CA GLU A 281 4.32 4.02 -5.75
C GLU A 281 2.89 4.10 -5.22
N TYR A 282 2.08 3.09 -5.55
CA TYR A 282 0.83 2.78 -4.88
C TYR A 282 0.96 1.48 -4.09
N ASN A 283 0.28 1.44 -2.95
CA ASN A 283 -0.03 0.22 -2.23
C ASN A 283 -1.56 0.15 -2.09
N VAL A 284 -2.11 -1.05 -2.20
CA VAL A 284 -3.58 -1.26 -2.26
C VAL A 284 -4.14 -1.71 -0.91
N ARG A 285 -3.43 -1.38 0.15
CA ARG A 285 -3.69 -1.75 1.55
C ARG A 285 -3.04 -0.72 2.47
N PHE A 286 -3.32 -0.79 3.78
CA PHE A 286 -2.56 -0.01 4.74
C PHE A 286 -1.08 -0.40 4.74
N GLY A 287 -0.21 0.56 5.05
CA GLY A 287 1.19 0.30 5.36
C GLY A 287 1.36 -0.41 6.70
N ASP A 288 2.52 -1.00 6.90
CA ASP A 288 3.05 -1.51 8.14
C ASP A 288 4.46 -0.89 8.26
N PRO A 289 4.68 0.14 9.10
CA PRO A 289 3.95 0.42 10.36
C PRO A 289 2.92 1.57 10.35
N GLU A 290 2.47 2.10 9.23
CA GLU A 290 1.58 3.27 9.24
C GLU A 290 0.19 2.95 9.80
N CYS A 291 -0.29 1.73 9.64
CA CYS A 291 -1.57 1.29 10.20
C CYS A 291 -1.60 1.43 11.72
N GLU A 292 -0.49 1.12 12.39
CA GLU A 292 -0.34 1.13 13.84
C GLU A 292 -0.44 2.53 14.45
N ILE A 293 -0.18 3.56 13.63
CA ILE A 293 -0.33 4.95 14.04
C ILE A 293 -1.65 5.57 13.58
N LEU A 294 -2.22 5.10 12.47
CA LEU A 294 -3.49 5.62 11.94
C LEU A 294 -4.69 5.12 12.74
N MET A 295 -4.74 3.81 13.06
CA MET A 295 -5.88 3.24 13.80
C MET A 295 -6.14 3.94 15.14
N PRO A 296 -5.14 4.24 15.99
CA PRO A 296 -5.36 4.99 17.24
C PRO A 296 -5.84 6.41 17.06
N LEU A 297 -5.57 7.05 15.90
CA LEU A 297 -5.98 8.43 15.62
C LEU A 297 -7.43 8.54 15.17
N ILE A 298 -8.04 7.47 14.67
CA ILE A 298 -9.46 7.46 14.30
C ILE A 298 -10.30 7.50 15.59
N GLU A 299 -11.19 8.50 15.70
CA GLU A 299 -12.11 8.65 16.82
C GLU A 299 -13.45 7.98 16.54
N SER A 300 -13.92 8.03 15.30
CA SER A 300 -15.12 7.30 14.84
C SER A 300 -14.89 5.80 14.90
N LYS A 301 -15.97 5.04 14.75
CA LYS A 301 -15.86 3.59 14.74
C LYS A 301 -15.07 3.11 13.51
N VAL A 302 -14.03 2.36 13.76
CA VAL A 302 -13.19 1.75 12.71
C VAL A 302 -13.98 0.70 11.93
N SER A 303 -14.93 0.00 12.60
CA SER A 303 -15.85 -0.92 11.93
C SER A 303 -16.70 -0.25 10.86
N ASP A 304 -17.17 0.97 11.11
CA ASP A 304 -17.97 1.74 10.14
C ASP A 304 -17.12 2.12 8.92
N LEU A 305 -15.83 2.46 9.12
CA LEU A 305 -14.90 2.79 8.05
C LEU A 305 -14.79 1.64 7.04
N PHE A 306 -14.55 0.43 7.53
CA PHE A 306 -14.41 -0.75 6.68
C PHE A 306 -15.74 -1.21 6.09
N TYR A 307 -16.81 -1.17 6.88
CA TYR A 307 -18.13 -1.63 6.45
C TYR A 307 -18.72 -0.72 5.36
N TYR A 308 -18.68 0.60 5.55
CA TYR A 308 -19.17 1.55 4.55
C TYR A 308 -18.28 1.56 3.29
N GLY A 309 -16.97 1.35 3.43
CA GLY A 309 -16.09 1.15 2.28
C GLY A 309 -16.44 -0.10 1.48
N ALA A 310 -16.72 -1.23 2.16
CA ALA A 310 -17.09 -2.48 1.51
C ALA A 310 -18.51 -2.49 0.90
N THR A 311 -19.40 -1.63 1.40
CA THR A 311 -20.82 -1.56 0.99
C THR A 311 -21.17 -0.34 0.15
N LYS A 312 -20.18 0.42 -0.34
CA LYS A 312 -20.34 1.61 -1.18
C LYS A 312 -21.21 2.70 -0.53
N GLN A 313 -20.90 3.00 0.73
CA GLN A 313 -21.66 3.97 1.53
C GLN A 313 -20.74 4.98 2.24
N LEU A 314 -19.54 5.23 1.71
CA LEU A 314 -18.60 6.19 2.30
C LEU A 314 -19.11 7.63 2.31
N ASP A 315 -20.09 7.95 1.48
CA ASP A 315 -20.81 9.22 1.51
C ASP A 315 -21.50 9.47 2.85
N LYS A 316 -21.97 8.41 3.52
CA LYS A 316 -22.64 8.45 4.84
C LYS A 316 -21.68 8.53 6.02
N LEU A 317 -20.39 8.30 5.79
CA LEU A 317 -19.40 8.24 6.85
C LEU A 317 -18.84 9.63 7.16
N ASP A 318 -18.98 10.06 8.42
CA ASP A 318 -18.27 11.20 9.00
C ASP A 318 -17.07 10.69 9.80
N ILE A 319 -15.89 10.72 9.18
CA ILE A 319 -14.65 10.31 9.85
C ILE A 319 -14.18 11.42 10.77
N LYS A 320 -14.07 11.13 12.06
CA LYS A 320 -13.48 12.02 13.06
C LYS A 320 -12.08 11.53 13.42
N ILE A 321 -11.14 12.44 13.35
CA ILE A 321 -9.74 12.21 13.69
C ILE A 321 -9.42 12.96 15.00
N LYS A 322 -8.78 12.28 15.93
CA LYS A 322 -8.33 12.86 17.19
C LYS A 322 -7.26 13.92 16.91
N ASN A 323 -7.37 15.06 17.62
CA ASN A 323 -6.31 16.08 17.60
C ASN A 323 -5.12 15.64 18.47
N LYS A 324 -4.42 14.61 18.02
CA LYS A 324 -3.26 13.98 18.69
C LYS A 324 -2.25 13.53 17.65
N PHE A 325 -1.05 13.22 18.11
CA PHE A 325 -0.01 12.56 17.32
C PHE A 325 0.14 11.11 17.77
N ALA A 326 0.44 10.24 16.83
CA ALA A 326 0.82 8.86 17.09
C ALA A 326 2.21 8.61 16.51
N VAL A 327 3.01 7.83 17.22
CA VAL A 327 4.38 7.43 16.82
C VAL A 327 4.54 5.96 17.13
N VAL A 328 5.12 5.23 16.19
CA VAL A 328 5.61 3.85 16.40
C VAL A 328 7.08 3.79 16.07
N LYS A 329 7.85 3.05 16.85
CA LYS A 329 9.26 2.77 16.60
C LYS A 329 9.55 1.30 16.89
N TYR A 330 10.18 0.63 15.94
CA TYR A 330 10.66 -0.73 16.12
C TYR A 330 12.07 -0.73 16.71
N TYR A 331 12.30 -1.66 17.63
CA TYR A 331 13.61 -1.94 18.19
C TYR A 331 14.02 -3.35 17.78
N MET A 332 15.17 -3.47 17.15
CA MET A 332 15.77 -4.78 16.89
C MET A 332 16.76 -5.11 18.01
N TYR A 333 16.54 -6.24 18.69
CA TYR A 333 17.52 -6.80 19.60
C TYR A 333 18.30 -7.88 18.86
N LEU A 334 19.62 -7.74 18.78
CA LEU A 334 20.49 -8.84 18.39
C LEU A 334 20.54 -9.79 19.59
N CYS A 335 19.92 -10.95 19.50
CA CYS A 335 20.18 -12.04 20.43
C CYS A 335 21.61 -12.53 20.16
N THR A 336 22.54 -12.21 21.04
CA THR A 336 23.91 -12.74 21.04
C THR A 336 23.91 -14.15 21.61
#